data_da7ec7784bba6ec21c4e6a9ab5a4890e
#
_entry.id   da7ec7784bba6ec21c4e6a9ab5a4890e
#
_cell.length_a   1.000
_cell.length_b   1.000
_cell.length_c   1.000
_cell.angle_alpha   90.00
_cell.angle_beta   90.00
_cell.angle_gamma   90.00
#
_symmetry.space_group_name_H-M   'P 1'
#
loop_
_entity.id
_entity.type
_entity.pdbx_description
1 polymer ?
#
loop_
_entity_poly.entity_id
_entity_poly.type
_entity_poly.pdbx_seq_one_letter_code
_entity_poly.pdbx_strand_id
1 'polypeptide(L)'
;MTAALEEGNVYALADYYFMNGSAYACVDMDEMMTVYYERTRRLLQNTGWWKEYEQGLYYNMGATYLAVGRYEEALDCLNRVRSEDFLLCHKKAWLHLLLGNTREADHYFAIMKQLLSRKDMKGKMAERLMYEELCMEQKPDFTADPAYLDLIERLIRALIKEKSFGFLYQYKNVILEAYTRQRKYKKALEFSEQISTKTRKSTL
;
A
#
# COMPACT_ATOMS: atom_id res chain seq x y z
N MET A 1 -16.16 13.41 16.18
CA MET A 1 -16.39 14.62 15.36
C MET A 1 -17.07 15.74 16.14
N THR A 2 -18.17 15.49 16.82
CA THR A 2 -18.96 16.52 17.56
C THR A 2 -18.12 17.31 18.57
N ALA A 3 -17.38 16.63 19.46
CA ALA A 3 -16.52 17.29 20.45
C ALA A 3 -15.44 18.18 19.83
N ALA A 4 -14.76 17.72 18.76
CA ALA A 4 -13.74 18.52 18.09
C ALA A 4 -14.30 19.79 17.42
N LEU A 5 -15.54 19.72 16.94
CA LEU A 5 -16.24 20.88 16.38
C LEU A 5 -16.69 21.86 17.47
N GLU A 6 -17.20 21.35 18.59
CA GLU A 6 -17.64 22.17 19.74
C GLU A 6 -16.46 22.87 20.42
N GLU A 7 -15.30 22.25 20.48
CA GLU A 7 -14.09 22.82 21.05
C GLU A 7 -13.27 23.67 20.06
N GLY A 8 -13.68 23.71 18.77
CA GLY A 8 -12.92 24.39 17.71
C GLY A 8 -11.54 23.77 17.45
N ASN A 9 -11.34 22.49 17.82
CA ASN A 9 -10.08 21.80 17.66
C ASN A 9 -9.89 21.30 16.23
N VAL A 10 -9.31 22.17 15.38
CA VAL A 10 -9.04 21.89 13.97
C VAL A 10 -8.12 20.69 13.80
N TYR A 11 -7.17 20.47 14.72
CA TYR A 11 -6.25 19.34 14.68
C TYR A 11 -6.98 18.00 14.87
N ALA A 12 -7.79 17.88 15.92
CA ALA A 12 -8.58 16.67 16.16
C ALA A 12 -9.57 16.38 15.03
N LEU A 13 -10.09 17.42 14.37
CA LEU A 13 -10.95 17.28 13.20
C LEU A 13 -10.16 16.79 11.98
N ALA A 14 -8.94 17.27 11.78
CA ALA A 14 -8.06 16.81 10.71
C ALA A 14 -7.66 15.34 10.89
N ASP A 15 -7.31 14.92 12.11
CA ASP A 15 -7.06 13.52 12.46
C ASP A 15 -8.28 12.63 12.17
N TYR A 16 -9.45 13.07 12.59
CA TYR A 16 -10.69 12.36 12.30
C TYR A 16 -10.90 12.16 10.79
N TYR A 17 -10.69 13.19 9.98
CA TYR A 17 -10.82 13.05 8.53
C TYR A 17 -9.72 12.16 7.93
N PHE A 18 -8.47 12.29 8.37
CA PHE A 18 -7.37 11.46 7.92
C PHE A 18 -7.62 9.97 8.21
N MET A 19 -8.05 9.65 9.43
CA MET A 19 -8.37 8.29 9.84
C MET A 19 -9.55 7.71 9.04
N ASN A 20 -10.61 8.49 8.78
CA ASN A 20 -11.71 8.04 7.93
C ASN A 20 -11.26 7.82 6.49
N GLY A 21 -10.44 8.70 5.93
CA GLY A 21 -9.84 8.50 4.60
C GLY A 21 -9.08 7.17 4.53
N SER A 22 -8.25 6.88 5.53
CA SER A 22 -7.50 5.62 5.63
C SER A 22 -8.43 4.40 5.78
N ALA A 23 -9.52 4.51 6.53
CA ALA A 23 -10.50 3.43 6.68
C ALA A 23 -11.21 3.13 5.35
N TYR A 24 -11.63 4.16 4.62
CA TYR A 24 -12.22 3.99 3.28
C TYR A 24 -11.24 3.41 2.27
N ALA A 25 -9.97 3.79 2.35
CA ALA A 25 -8.90 3.19 1.56
C ALA A 25 -8.80 1.67 1.76
N CYS A 26 -9.00 1.18 3.00
CA CYS A 26 -8.95 -0.24 3.32
C CYS A 26 -10.13 -1.07 2.79
N VAL A 27 -11.18 -0.43 2.28
CA VAL A 27 -12.40 -1.09 1.79
C VAL A 27 -12.73 -0.74 0.34
N ASP A 28 -11.74 -0.29 -0.43
CA ASP A 28 -11.83 0.08 -1.86
C ASP A 28 -12.88 1.19 -2.16
N MET A 29 -13.15 2.06 -1.20
CA MET A 29 -14.04 3.21 -1.40
C MET A 29 -13.21 4.47 -1.72
N ASP A 30 -12.57 4.46 -2.88
CA ASP A 30 -11.62 5.50 -3.31
C ASP A 30 -12.24 6.90 -3.41
N GLU A 31 -13.49 7.02 -3.84
CA GLU A 31 -14.21 8.31 -3.84
C GLU A 31 -14.34 8.88 -2.42
N MET A 32 -14.79 8.06 -1.47
CA MET A 32 -14.93 8.50 -0.07
C MET A 32 -13.57 8.79 0.56
N MET A 33 -12.56 7.94 0.30
CA MET A 33 -11.19 8.20 0.69
C MET A 33 -10.73 9.58 0.21
N THR A 34 -10.91 9.88 -1.07
CA THR A 34 -10.53 11.16 -1.68
C THR A 34 -11.22 12.33 -0.99
N VAL A 35 -12.53 12.24 -0.75
CA VAL A 35 -13.30 13.29 -0.05
C VAL A 35 -12.72 13.58 1.34
N TYR A 36 -12.40 12.54 2.12
CA TYR A 36 -11.90 12.70 3.48
C TYR A 36 -10.46 13.23 3.50
N TYR A 37 -9.58 12.77 2.61
CA TYR A 37 -8.23 13.29 2.51
C TYR A 37 -8.20 14.74 2.00
N GLU A 38 -9.07 15.11 1.07
CA GLU A 38 -9.24 16.51 0.65
C GLU A 38 -9.74 17.42 1.79
N ARG A 39 -10.62 16.92 2.65
CA ARG A 39 -11.02 17.65 3.87
C ARG A 39 -9.84 17.85 4.81
N THR A 40 -9.02 16.82 5.04
CA THR A 40 -7.78 16.92 5.83
C THR A 40 -6.86 17.98 5.24
N ARG A 41 -6.60 17.91 3.93
CA ARG A 41 -5.76 18.87 3.22
C ARG A 41 -6.25 20.30 3.38
N ARG A 42 -7.53 20.56 3.13
CA ARG A 42 -8.13 21.89 3.23
C ARG A 42 -8.01 22.50 4.63
N LEU A 43 -8.13 21.69 5.68
CA LEU A 43 -7.97 22.15 7.05
C LEU A 43 -6.52 22.52 7.38
N LEU A 44 -5.55 21.78 6.87
CA LEU A 44 -4.17 21.84 7.34
C LEU A 44 -3.21 22.57 6.40
N GLN A 45 -3.48 22.65 5.08
CA GLN A 45 -2.55 23.16 4.06
C GLN A 45 -1.96 24.54 4.31
N ASN A 46 -2.67 25.39 5.07
CA ASN A 46 -2.25 26.75 5.41
C ASN A 46 -1.83 26.87 6.89
N THR A 47 -1.60 25.76 7.57
CA THR A 47 -1.19 25.71 8.98
C THR A 47 0.23 25.17 9.10
N GLY A 48 0.87 25.41 10.26
CA GLY A 48 2.17 24.80 10.57
C GLY A 48 2.15 23.27 10.61
N TRP A 49 0.98 22.68 10.87
CA TRP A 49 0.76 21.24 10.93
C TRP A 49 0.83 20.53 9.56
N TRP A 50 0.67 21.27 8.47
CA TRP A 50 0.70 20.68 7.12
C TRP A 50 1.95 19.82 6.87
N LYS A 51 3.12 20.27 7.31
CA LYS A 51 4.39 19.55 7.12
C LYS A 51 4.41 18.15 7.72
N GLU A 52 3.65 17.92 8.80
CA GLU A 52 3.56 16.62 9.47
C GLU A 52 2.63 15.67 8.71
N TYR A 53 1.56 16.18 8.13
CA TYR A 53 0.54 15.38 7.45
C TYR A 53 0.80 15.15 5.97
N GLU A 54 1.43 16.11 5.29
CA GLU A 54 1.59 16.12 3.83
C GLU A 54 2.15 14.80 3.30
N GLN A 55 3.23 14.32 3.90
CA GLN A 55 3.92 13.11 3.43
C GLN A 55 3.06 11.87 3.60
N GLY A 56 2.46 11.68 4.78
CA GLY A 56 1.58 10.54 5.06
C GLY A 56 0.31 10.55 4.21
N LEU A 57 -0.27 11.74 4.00
CA LEU A 57 -1.47 11.91 3.19
C LEU A 57 -1.21 11.52 1.73
N TYR A 58 -0.18 12.07 1.09
CA TYR A 58 0.14 11.75 -0.30
C TYR A 58 0.61 10.30 -0.47
N TYR A 59 1.34 9.75 0.52
CA TYR A 59 1.71 8.33 0.50
C TYR A 59 0.48 7.42 0.53
N ASN A 60 -0.47 7.68 1.42
CA ASN A 60 -1.68 6.87 1.54
C ASN A 60 -2.61 7.03 0.33
N MET A 61 -2.77 8.26 -0.19
CA MET A 61 -3.51 8.49 -1.43
C MET A 61 -2.89 7.73 -2.59
N GLY A 62 -1.59 7.86 -2.79
CA GLY A 62 -0.88 7.14 -3.85
C GLY A 62 -0.97 5.63 -3.72
N ALA A 63 -0.86 5.10 -2.50
CA ALA A 63 -1.02 3.67 -2.23
C ALA A 63 -2.43 3.16 -2.57
N THR A 64 -3.46 3.95 -2.24
CA THR A 64 -4.85 3.58 -2.53
C THR A 64 -5.17 3.69 -4.02
N TYR A 65 -4.75 4.78 -4.68
CA TYR A 65 -4.95 4.91 -6.12
C TYR A 65 -4.24 3.78 -6.89
N LEU A 66 -3.04 3.36 -6.44
CA LEU A 66 -2.38 2.18 -7.01
C LEU A 66 -3.22 0.91 -6.83
N ALA A 67 -3.79 0.68 -5.65
CA ALA A 67 -4.60 -0.50 -5.36
C ALA A 67 -5.91 -0.57 -6.18
N VAL A 68 -6.49 0.58 -6.52
CA VAL A 68 -7.73 0.66 -7.34
C VAL A 68 -7.47 0.88 -8.83
N GLY A 69 -6.21 0.84 -9.29
CA GLY A 69 -5.85 0.91 -10.71
C GLY A 69 -5.80 2.33 -11.29
N ARG A 70 -5.82 3.38 -10.46
CA ARG A 70 -5.70 4.79 -10.87
C ARG A 70 -4.22 5.20 -10.87
N TYR A 71 -3.47 4.70 -11.86
CA TYR A 71 -2.01 4.72 -11.84
C TYR A 71 -1.40 6.11 -12.00
N GLU A 72 -1.98 6.98 -12.82
CA GLU A 72 -1.49 8.35 -13.02
C GLU A 72 -1.66 9.20 -11.76
N GLU A 73 -2.81 9.11 -11.10
CA GLU A 73 -3.04 9.80 -9.83
C GLU A 73 -2.18 9.22 -8.69
N ALA A 74 -1.93 7.91 -8.71
CA ALA A 74 -1.01 7.27 -7.79
C ALA A 74 0.41 7.85 -7.95
N LEU A 75 0.88 7.98 -9.19
CA LEU A 75 2.20 8.52 -9.51
C LEU A 75 2.33 10.00 -9.08
N ASP A 76 1.31 10.82 -9.36
CA ASP A 76 1.30 12.22 -8.93
C ASP A 76 1.40 12.36 -7.41
N CYS A 77 0.63 11.56 -6.67
CA CYS A 77 0.69 11.54 -5.21
C CYS A 77 2.04 11.05 -4.68
N LEU A 78 2.54 9.92 -5.16
CA LEU A 78 3.81 9.34 -4.67
C LEU A 78 5.02 10.22 -5.02
N ASN A 79 4.97 11.02 -6.10
CA ASN A 79 6.04 11.96 -6.44
C ASN A 79 6.09 13.20 -5.52
N ARG A 80 5.03 13.48 -4.78
CA ARG A 80 5.01 14.53 -3.74
C ARG A 80 5.63 14.06 -2.42
N VAL A 81 5.82 12.75 -2.24
CA VAL A 81 6.48 12.18 -1.06
C VAL A 81 7.99 12.29 -1.22
N ARG A 82 8.67 12.89 -0.23
CA ARG A 82 10.11 13.20 -0.28
C ARG A 82 11.00 12.13 0.35
N SER A 83 10.40 11.15 1.02
CA SER A 83 11.13 10.01 1.59
C SER A 83 11.73 9.13 0.47
N GLU A 84 12.89 8.53 0.73
CA GLU A 84 13.48 7.48 -0.12
C GLU A 84 13.56 6.17 0.67
N ASP A 85 12.54 5.88 1.47
CA ASP A 85 12.46 4.59 2.16
C ASP A 85 12.09 3.44 1.21
N PHE A 86 12.27 2.22 1.70
CA PHE A 86 12.02 1.01 0.93
C PHE A 86 10.57 0.94 0.41
N LEU A 87 9.59 1.28 1.25
CA LEU A 87 8.18 1.11 0.91
C LEU A 87 7.72 2.08 -0.18
N LEU A 88 8.23 3.32 -0.17
CA LEU A 88 7.97 4.27 -1.25
C LEU A 88 8.62 3.82 -2.55
N CYS A 89 9.89 3.40 -2.51
CA CYS A 89 10.60 2.88 -3.68
C CYS A 89 9.90 1.66 -4.27
N HIS A 90 9.40 0.75 -3.42
CA HIS A 90 8.63 -0.41 -3.84
C HIS A 90 7.35 -0.02 -4.59
N LYS A 91 6.55 0.91 -4.04
CA LYS A 91 5.33 1.37 -4.71
C LYS A 91 5.62 2.05 -6.04
N LYS A 92 6.66 2.87 -6.11
CA LYS A 92 7.08 3.52 -7.36
C LYS A 92 7.58 2.51 -8.39
N ALA A 93 8.38 1.52 -8.00
CA ALA A 93 8.83 0.46 -8.89
C ALA A 93 7.64 -0.31 -9.46
N TRP A 94 6.72 -0.73 -8.59
CA TRP A 94 5.52 -1.45 -9.00
C TRP A 94 4.65 -0.64 -9.97
N LEU A 95 4.41 0.63 -9.63
CA LEU A 95 3.64 1.54 -10.46
C LEU A 95 4.27 1.74 -11.86
N HIS A 96 5.60 1.90 -11.92
CA HIS A 96 6.30 2.02 -13.20
C HIS A 96 6.27 0.72 -14.01
N LEU A 97 6.28 -0.46 -13.37
CA LEU A 97 6.06 -1.72 -14.08
C LEU A 97 4.66 -1.77 -14.70
N LEU A 98 3.62 -1.40 -13.95
CA LEU A 98 2.23 -1.37 -14.43
C LEU A 98 2.01 -0.38 -15.58
N LEU A 99 2.75 0.74 -15.58
CA LEU A 99 2.75 1.75 -16.63
C LEU A 99 3.67 1.41 -17.83
N GLY A 100 4.43 0.30 -17.78
CA GLY A 100 5.37 -0.09 -18.81
C GLY A 100 6.67 0.76 -18.84
N ASN A 101 6.93 1.55 -17.83
CA ASN A 101 8.10 2.44 -17.70
C ASN A 101 9.30 1.67 -17.12
N THR A 102 9.87 0.75 -17.89
CA THR A 102 10.90 -0.19 -17.42
C THR A 102 12.15 0.49 -16.87
N ARG A 103 12.61 1.58 -17.49
CA ARG A 103 13.81 2.31 -17.04
C ARG A 103 13.63 2.91 -15.65
N GLU A 104 12.49 3.50 -15.39
CA GLU A 104 12.13 4.10 -14.10
C GLU A 104 11.93 2.99 -13.05
N ALA A 105 11.31 1.86 -13.42
CA ALA A 105 11.20 0.70 -12.56
C ALA A 105 12.59 0.19 -12.14
N ASP A 106 13.51 -0.01 -13.10
CA ASP A 106 14.88 -0.46 -12.84
C ASP A 106 15.65 0.48 -11.90
N HIS A 107 15.44 1.78 -12.03
CA HIS A 107 16.00 2.76 -11.10
C HIS A 107 15.57 2.50 -9.65
N TYR A 108 14.28 2.30 -9.41
CA TYR A 108 13.78 2.01 -8.06
C TYR A 108 14.17 0.61 -7.58
N PHE A 109 14.29 -0.39 -8.46
CA PHE A 109 14.86 -1.69 -8.12
C PHE A 109 16.30 -1.58 -7.60
N ALA A 110 17.13 -0.76 -8.25
CA ALA A 110 18.52 -0.54 -7.81
C ALA A 110 18.56 0.10 -6.41
N ILE A 111 17.71 1.10 -6.15
CA ILE A 111 17.60 1.76 -4.83
C ILE A 111 17.14 0.74 -3.76
N MET A 112 16.08 -0.02 -4.02
CA MET A 112 15.60 -1.04 -3.08
C MET A 112 16.67 -2.08 -2.75
N LYS A 113 17.41 -2.55 -3.75
CA LYS A 113 18.51 -3.51 -3.56
C LYS A 113 19.61 -2.92 -2.66
N GLN A 114 19.96 -1.65 -2.85
CA GLN A 114 20.91 -0.93 -2.00
C GLN A 114 20.39 -0.79 -0.56
N LEU A 115 19.12 -0.40 -0.38
CA LEU A 115 18.50 -0.30 0.93
C LEU A 115 18.51 -1.64 1.66
N LEU A 116 18.14 -2.74 1.00
CA LEU A 116 18.13 -4.08 1.59
C LEU A 116 19.52 -4.58 2.02
N SER A 117 20.60 -4.00 1.51
CA SER A 117 21.98 -4.33 1.93
C SER A 117 22.38 -3.67 3.24
N ARG A 118 21.66 -2.67 3.72
CA ARG A 118 21.96 -1.93 4.94
C ARG A 118 21.78 -2.79 6.19
N LYS A 119 22.51 -2.45 7.26
CA LYS A 119 22.47 -3.22 8.53
C LYS A 119 21.11 -3.16 9.23
N ASP A 120 20.42 -2.01 9.15
CA ASP A 120 19.10 -1.79 9.73
C ASP A 120 17.98 -2.58 9.01
N MET A 121 18.24 -3.03 7.78
CA MET A 121 17.34 -3.90 7.00
C MET A 121 17.60 -5.40 7.22
N LYS A 122 18.60 -5.77 8.03
CA LYS A 122 18.80 -7.16 8.41
C LYS A 122 17.62 -7.63 9.28
N GLY A 123 16.95 -8.69 8.86
CA GLY A 123 15.77 -9.21 9.57
C GLY A 123 14.42 -8.65 9.09
N LYS A 124 14.41 -7.66 8.21
CA LYS A 124 13.22 -7.18 7.52
C LYS A 124 12.80 -8.18 6.44
N MET A 125 12.09 -9.24 6.88
CA MET A 125 11.75 -10.36 6.00
C MET A 125 10.67 -9.98 4.99
N ALA A 126 9.67 -9.22 5.40
CA ALA A 126 8.59 -8.80 4.51
C ALA A 126 9.13 -7.98 3.35
N GLU A 127 9.98 -6.98 3.61
CA GLU A 127 10.57 -6.12 2.58
C GLU A 127 11.44 -6.90 1.58
N ARG A 128 12.16 -7.92 2.06
CA ARG A 128 12.92 -8.80 1.15
C ARG A 128 12.01 -9.61 0.24
N LEU A 129 10.95 -10.18 0.80
CA LEU A 129 9.99 -10.94 0.03
C LEU A 129 9.19 -10.07 -0.94
N MET A 130 8.86 -8.82 -0.55
CA MET A 130 8.23 -7.83 -1.45
C MET A 130 9.15 -7.49 -2.63
N TYR A 131 10.45 -7.35 -2.39
CA TYR A 131 11.42 -7.14 -3.47
C TYR A 131 11.52 -8.35 -4.42
N GLU A 132 11.63 -9.57 -3.87
CA GLU A 132 11.69 -10.82 -4.64
C GLU A 132 10.40 -11.00 -5.47
N GLU A 133 9.27 -10.71 -4.89
CA GLU A 133 7.96 -10.78 -5.52
C GLU A 133 7.87 -9.84 -6.73
N LEU A 134 8.22 -8.58 -6.55
CA LEU A 134 8.21 -7.60 -7.62
C LEU A 134 9.23 -7.92 -8.74
N CYS A 135 10.37 -8.57 -8.40
CA CYS A 135 11.29 -9.11 -9.40
C CYS A 135 10.66 -10.25 -10.22
N MET A 136 9.77 -11.04 -9.63
CA MET A 136 9.06 -12.09 -10.37
C MET A 136 7.95 -11.52 -11.26
N GLU A 137 7.28 -10.45 -10.87
CA GLU A 137 6.26 -9.77 -11.68
C GLU A 137 6.78 -9.26 -13.04
N GLN A 138 8.09 -9.07 -13.19
CA GLN A 138 8.69 -8.72 -14.49
C GLN A 138 8.63 -9.85 -15.52
N LYS A 139 8.32 -11.09 -15.10
CA LYS A 139 8.22 -12.24 -16.01
C LYS A 139 6.79 -12.35 -16.55
N PRO A 140 6.63 -12.72 -17.84
CA PRO A 140 5.30 -13.02 -18.34
C PRO A 140 4.71 -14.22 -17.59
N ASP A 141 3.39 -14.19 -17.36
CA ASP A 141 2.64 -15.27 -16.70
C ASP A 141 3.16 -15.69 -15.30
N PHE A 142 3.80 -14.78 -14.58
CA PHE A 142 4.40 -15.05 -13.27
C PHE A 142 3.41 -15.65 -12.26
N THR A 143 2.12 -15.29 -12.31
CA THR A 143 1.09 -15.82 -11.42
C THR A 143 0.81 -17.32 -11.65
N ALA A 144 1.21 -17.87 -12.78
CA ALA A 144 1.13 -19.30 -13.08
C ALA A 144 2.37 -20.09 -12.60
N ASP A 145 3.46 -19.41 -12.26
CA ASP A 145 4.70 -20.05 -11.79
C ASP A 145 4.52 -20.61 -10.37
N PRO A 146 4.74 -21.93 -10.12
CA PRO A 146 4.67 -22.48 -8.76
C PRO A 146 5.64 -21.83 -7.78
N ALA A 147 6.80 -21.34 -8.23
CA ALA A 147 7.75 -20.63 -7.40
C ALA A 147 7.21 -19.28 -6.92
N TYR A 148 6.41 -18.60 -7.76
CA TYR A 148 5.72 -17.39 -7.36
C TYR A 148 4.72 -17.66 -6.23
N LEU A 149 3.96 -18.74 -6.33
CA LEU A 149 3.00 -19.07 -5.28
C LEU A 149 3.68 -19.40 -3.93
N ASP A 150 4.81 -20.12 -3.95
CA ASP A 150 5.59 -20.35 -2.72
C ASP A 150 6.08 -19.02 -2.11
N LEU A 151 6.60 -18.14 -2.94
CA LEU A 151 7.04 -16.80 -2.52
C LEU A 151 5.89 -15.99 -1.91
N ILE A 152 4.73 -15.94 -2.56
CA ILE A 152 3.54 -15.24 -2.06
C ILE A 152 3.06 -15.82 -0.72
N GLU A 153 3.05 -17.14 -0.56
CA GLU A 153 2.67 -17.76 0.73
C GLU A 153 3.67 -17.41 1.84
N ARG A 154 4.95 -17.25 1.54
CA ARG A 154 5.97 -16.76 2.49
C ARG A 154 5.73 -15.29 2.83
N LEU A 155 5.44 -14.46 1.83
CA LEU A 155 5.13 -13.04 2.01
C LEU A 155 3.88 -12.84 2.88
N ILE A 156 2.79 -13.56 2.60
CA ILE A 156 1.57 -13.53 3.42
C ILE A 156 1.90 -13.82 4.90
N ARG A 157 2.68 -14.89 5.16
CA ARG A 157 3.07 -15.24 6.54
C ARG A 157 3.90 -14.15 7.21
N ALA A 158 4.83 -13.52 6.48
CA ALA A 158 5.65 -12.42 7.00
C ALA A 158 4.79 -11.20 7.33
N LEU A 159 3.92 -10.77 6.41
CA LEU A 159 3.03 -9.61 6.60
C LEU A 159 2.04 -9.82 7.77
N ILE A 160 1.51 -11.03 7.93
CA ILE A 160 0.65 -11.36 9.07
C ILE A 160 1.43 -11.28 10.39
N LYS A 161 2.65 -11.84 10.44
CA LYS A 161 3.51 -11.81 11.63
C LYS A 161 3.86 -10.38 12.02
N GLU A 162 4.10 -9.51 11.05
CA GLU A 162 4.43 -8.10 11.27
C GLU A 162 3.19 -7.21 11.44
N LYS A 163 1.97 -7.77 11.40
CA LYS A 163 0.68 -7.06 11.47
C LYS A 163 0.49 -6.00 10.38
N SER A 164 1.13 -6.20 9.24
CA SER A 164 1.12 -5.30 8.08
C SER A 164 -0.06 -5.57 7.14
N PHE A 165 -1.28 -5.52 7.69
CA PHE A 165 -2.50 -5.93 6.97
C PHE A 165 -2.85 -5.07 5.75
N GLY A 166 -2.46 -3.78 5.75
CA GLY A 166 -2.66 -2.91 4.59
C GLY A 166 -1.94 -3.41 3.33
N PHE A 167 -0.75 -4.01 3.48
CA PHE A 167 -0.06 -4.63 2.36
C PHE A 167 -0.75 -5.91 1.87
N LEU A 168 -1.27 -6.75 2.76
CA LEU A 168 -2.07 -7.92 2.35
C LEU A 168 -3.24 -7.52 1.46
N TYR A 169 -3.85 -6.39 1.78
CA TYR A 169 -4.95 -5.86 1.00
C TYR A 169 -4.49 -5.40 -0.39
N GLN A 170 -3.35 -4.71 -0.48
CA GLN A 170 -2.78 -4.29 -1.77
C GLN A 170 -2.41 -5.48 -2.68
N TYR A 171 -1.92 -6.57 -2.11
CA TYR A 171 -1.61 -7.81 -2.85
C TYR A 171 -2.81 -8.71 -3.12
N LYS A 172 -4.00 -8.37 -2.62
CA LYS A 172 -5.19 -9.24 -2.67
C LYS A 172 -5.45 -9.81 -4.06
N ASN A 173 -5.49 -8.97 -5.07
CA ASN A 173 -5.88 -9.39 -6.42
C ASN A 173 -4.85 -10.33 -7.03
N VAL A 174 -3.57 -10.04 -6.93
CA VAL A 174 -2.51 -10.90 -7.48
C VAL A 174 -2.40 -12.23 -6.73
N ILE A 175 -2.63 -12.23 -5.41
CA ILE A 175 -2.68 -13.46 -4.61
C ILE A 175 -3.84 -14.37 -5.04
N LEU A 176 -5.04 -13.78 -5.20
CA LEU A 176 -6.21 -14.52 -5.65
C LEU A 176 -6.02 -15.06 -7.07
N GLU A 177 -5.42 -14.28 -7.96
CA GLU A 177 -5.08 -14.73 -9.30
C GLU A 177 -4.10 -15.90 -9.28
N ALA A 178 -3.01 -15.82 -8.51
CA ALA A 178 -2.03 -16.90 -8.39
C ALA A 178 -2.65 -18.19 -7.88
N TYR A 179 -3.50 -18.13 -6.83
CA TYR A 179 -4.23 -19.31 -6.37
C TYR A 179 -5.18 -19.87 -7.43
N THR A 180 -5.89 -19.02 -8.14
CA THR A 180 -6.88 -19.42 -9.16
C THR A 180 -6.20 -20.07 -10.35
N ARG A 181 -5.13 -19.47 -10.88
CA ARG A 181 -4.35 -20.01 -12.00
C ARG A 181 -3.74 -21.38 -11.68
N GLN A 182 -3.35 -21.59 -10.44
CA GLN A 182 -2.81 -22.87 -9.98
C GLN A 182 -3.88 -23.83 -9.42
N ARG A 183 -5.17 -23.54 -9.66
CA ARG A 183 -6.33 -24.37 -9.26
C ARG A 183 -6.42 -24.62 -7.75
N LYS A 184 -5.87 -23.72 -6.91
CA LYS A 184 -5.91 -23.82 -5.44
C LYS A 184 -7.11 -23.04 -4.87
N TYR A 185 -8.29 -23.30 -5.39
CA TYR A 185 -9.52 -22.56 -5.09
C TYR A 185 -9.87 -22.50 -3.61
N LYS A 186 -9.61 -23.58 -2.85
CA LYS A 186 -9.84 -23.58 -1.39
C LYS A 186 -8.97 -22.53 -0.69
N LYS A 187 -7.68 -22.44 -1.06
CA LYS A 187 -6.79 -21.41 -0.50
C LYS A 187 -7.20 -20.00 -0.91
N ALA A 188 -7.68 -19.80 -2.13
CA ALA A 188 -8.21 -18.52 -2.57
C ALA A 188 -9.39 -18.07 -1.72
N LEU A 189 -10.33 -18.98 -1.42
CA LEU A 189 -11.48 -18.70 -0.56
C LEU A 189 -11.06 -18.39 0.88
N GLU A 190 -10.23 -19.24 1.49
CA GLU A 190 -9.70 -19.04 2.85
C GLU A 190 -8.98 -17.68 2.99
N PHE A 191 -8.19 -17.30 1.99
CA PHE A 191 -7.49 -16.01 1.96
C PHE A 191 -8.49 -14.84 1.86
N SER A 192 -9.49 -14.92 0.98
CA SER A 192 -10.53 -13.90 0.85
C SER A 192 -11.31 -13.69 2.13
N GLU A 193 -11.71 -14.77 2.81
CA GLU A 193 -12.40 -14.72 4.10
C GLU A 193 -11.51 -14.11 5.19
N GLN A 194 -10.24 -14.48 5.22
CA GLN A 194 -9.27 -13.97 6.19
C GLN A 194 -9.07 -12.46 6.07
N ILE A 195 -8.95 -11.92 4.85
CA ILE A 195 -8.85 -10.48 4.61
C ILE A 195 -10.13 -9.79 5.05
N SER A 196 -11.30 -10.26 4.62
CA SER A 196 -12.59 -9.66 4.95
C SER A 196 -12.83 -9.57 6.45
N THR A 197 -12.45 -10.61 7.21
CA THR A 197 -12.61 -10.67 8.68
C THR A 197 -11.66 -9.69 9.39
N LYS A 198 -10.42 -9.54 8.89
CA LYS A 198 -9.42 -8.67 9.52
C LYS A 198 -9.69 -7.20 9.24
N THR A 199 -10.16 -6.87 8.05
CA THR A 199 -10.56 -5.49 7.70
C THR A 199 -11.69 -5.01 8.60
N ARG A 200 -12.70 -5.86 8.87
CA ARG A 200 -13.80 -5.51 9.79
C ARG A 200 -13.35 -5.25 11.23
N LYS A 201 -12.30 -5.94 11.72
CA LYS A 201 -11.78 -5.77 13.09
C LYS A 201 -10.86 -4.56 13.27
N SER A 202 -10.29 -4.04 12.19
CA SER A 202 -9.44 -2.83 12.23
C SER A 202 -10.24 -1.54 12.03
N THR A 203 -11.54 -1.65 11.72
CA THR A 203 -12.45 -0.50 11.51
C THR A 203 -13.38 -0.26 12.72
N LEU A 204 -13.32 -1.08 13.76
CA LEU A 204 -14.00 -0.93 15.05
C LEU A 204 -13.01 -0.56 16.15
#